data_4841c72179671e3876992201f11a116e
#
_entry.id   4841c72179671e3876992201f11a116e
#
_cell.length_a   1.000
_cell.length_b   1.000
_cell.length_c   1.000
_cell.angle_alpha   90.00
_cell.angle_beta   90.00
_cell.angle_gamma   90.00
#
_symmetry.space_group_name_H-M   'P 1'
#
loop_
_entity.id
_entity.type
_entity.pdbx_description
1 polymer ?
#
loop_
_entity_poly.entity_id
_entity_poly.type
_entity_poly.pdbx_seq_one_letter_code
_entity_poly.pdbx_strand_id
1 'polypeptide(L)'
;LQNLLHYTTHLADPNADWMIFIHGAGGSSLTWKYQIEGFAPHYNLLLIDMRDHGYSKDLVPKYRTYNFDIITDDLLRAIDHAGVTTAHFIALSLGSIILQKLSDRRPGMMKTMIMCGGVFKADWRISTFAHFGKFLSYFVPFRWIYDGFILIVMPRRNHAFSRKQYRKQSLKLKPGEFLKWLGLYKDFFSVVRKFFNTKLITPSLLVNGSQDHVFLDAAKRYANKHAPLAELVVMEGKGHLCNLEDRKMFNKIVLDWLDGADAISSKASVVNDD
;
A
#
# COMPACT_ATOMS: atom_id res chain seq x y z
N LEU A 1 2.40 6.85 24.81
CA LEU A 1 2.21 7.05 23.35
C LEU A 1 1.05 6.20 22.76
N GLN A 2 -0.08 6.12 23.49
CA GLN A 2 -1.24 5.32 23.04
C GLN A 2 -1.97 5.88 21.81
N ASN A 3 -1.55 7.03 21.28
CA ASN A 3 -2.19 7.70 20.14
C ASN A 3 -1.29 7.75 18.89
N LEU A 4 -0.18 7.01 18.87
CA LEU A 4 0.78 6.96 17.78
C LEU A 4 0.86 5.54 17.21
N LEU A 5 0.89 5.42 15.87
CA LEU A 5 1.16 4.16 15.21
C LEU A 5 2.57 3.67 15.55
N HIS A 6 2.71 2.36 15.72
CA HIS A 6 4.03 1.75 15.80
C HIS A 6 4.70 1.83 14.44
N TYR A 7 5.96 2.23 14.45
CA TYR A 7 6.82 2.19 13.28
C TYR A 7 8.24 1.76 13.63
N THR A 8 8.98 1.29 12.65
CA THR A 8 10.41 0.99 12.74
C THR A 8 11.16 1.78 11.70
N THR A 9 12.38 2.19 12.03
CA THR A 9 13.28 2.88 11.11
C THR A 9 14.53 2.05 10.86
N HIS A 10 15.06 2.13 9.65
CA HIS A 10 16.39 1.65 9.30
C HIS A 10 17.12 2.82 8.67
N LEU A 11 18.13 3.32 9.34
CA LEU A 11 18.89 4.49 8.90
C LEU A 11 20.12 4.04 8.10
N ALA A 12 20.23 4.52 6.86
CA ALA A 12 21.39 4.32 6.00
C ALA A 12 22.43 5.43 6.26
N ASP A 13 22.01 6.67 6.02
CA ASP A 13 22.83 7.87 6.15
C ASP A 13 21.93 9.05 6.54
N PRO A 14 22.40 10.02 7.38
CA PRO A 14 21.60 11.20 7.73
C PRO A 14 21.08 12.00 6.53
N ASN A 15 21.81 11.99 5.42
CA ASN A 15 21.46 12.71 4.19
C ASN A 15 20.71 11.88 3.16
N ALA A 16 20.56 10.57 3.40
CA ALA A 16 19.83 9.71 2.49
C ALA A 16 18.33 10.04 2.48
N ASP A 17 17.72 9.93 1.32
CA ASP A 17 16.28 10.12 1.17
C ASP A 17 15.49 9.08 1.99
N TRP A 18 14.31 9.48 2.43
CA TRP A 18 13.40 8.59 3.12
C TRP A 18 12.55 7.77 2.15
N MET A 19 12.33 6.51 2.51
CA MET A 19 11.35 5.64 1.88
C MET A 19 10.36 5.13 2.92
N ILE A 20 9.06 5.41 2.72
CA ILE A 20 7.98 5.07 3.65
C ILE A 20 7.17 3.90 3.10
N PHE A 21 6.97 2.87 3.94
CA PHE A 21 6.30 1.64 3.57
C PHE A 21 4.91 1.55 4.21
N ILE A 22 3.87 1.40 3.38
CA ILE A 22 2.46 1.26 3.78
C ILE A 22 1.95 -0.11 3.34
N HIS A 23 1.63 -0.97 4.30
CA HIS A 23 1.15 -2.32 4.02
C HIS A 23 -0.32 -2.35 3.56
N GLY A 24 -0.78 -3.50 3.07
CA GLY A 24 -2.18 -3.75 2.69
C GLY A 24 -3.05 -4.24 3.86
N ALA A 25 -4.33 -4.47 3.57
CA ALA A 25 -5.31 -4.97 4.55
C ALA A 25 -4.88 -6.30 5.17
N GLY A 26 -4.87 -6.38 6.50
CA GLY A 26 -4.44 -7.57 7.23
C GLY A 26 -2.93 -7.83 7.24
N GLY A 27 -2.12 -6.93 6.64
CA GLY A 27 -0.67 -6.99 6.66
C GLY A 27 -0.06 -6.37 7.92
N SER A 28 1.21 -6.06 7.85
CA SER A 28 1.99 -5.26 8.83
C SER A 28 3.31 -4.84 8.18
N SER A 29 4.15 -4.10 8.89
CA SER A 29 5.53 -3.78 8.50
C SER A 29 6.32 -5.02 8.07
N LEU A 30 6.04 -6.19 8.64
CA LEU A 30 6.63 -7.48 8.26
C LEU A 30 6.35 -7.90 6.81
N THR A 31 5.36 -7.32 6.15
CA THR A 31 5.11 -7.55 4.71
C THR A 31 6.32 -7.14 3.88
N TRP A 32 7.09 -6.17 4.36
CA TRP A 32 8.21 -5.54 3.68
C TRP A 32 9.60 -6.08 4.09
N LYS A 33 9.64 -7.11 4.93
CA LYS A 33 10.91 -7.64 5.48
C LYS A 33 11.97 -7.98 4.42
N TYR A 34 11.54 -8.40 3.22
CA TYR A 34 12.45 -8.73 2.12
C TYR A 34 12.84 -7.52 1.27
N GLN A 35 12.15 -6.40 1.45
CA GLN A 35 12.46 -5.13 0.83
C GLN A 35 13.50 -4.37 1.65
N ILE A 36 13.50 -4.52 2.98
CA ILE A 36 14.46 -3.85 3.87
C ILE A 36 15.89 -4.11 3.41
N GLU A 37 16.25 -5.38 3.17
CA GLU A 37 17.60 -5.77 2.75
C GLU A 37 18.03 -5.09 1.42
N GLY A 38 17.08 -4.88 0.50
CA GLY A 38 17.34 -4.26 -0.80
C GLY A 38 17.40 -2.74 -0.75
N PHE A 39 16.61 -2.09 0.11
CA PHE A 39 16.47 -0.63 0.11
C PHE A 39 17.28 0.06 1.21
N ALA A 40 17.55 -0.60 2.36
CA ALA A 40 18.28 -0.02 3.47
C ALA A 40 19.71 0.46 3.13
N PRO A 41 20.43 -0.08 2.13
CA PRO A 41 21.71 0.47 1.70
C PRO A 41 21.62 1.85 1.01
N HIS A 42 20.44 2.22 0.50
CA HIS A 42 20.24 3.39 -0.36
C HIS A 42 19.37 4.47 0.28
N TYR A 43 18.45 4.08 1.18
CA TYR A 43 17.40 4.95 1.73
C TYR A 43 17.29 4.80 3.24
N ASN A 44 16.89 5.86 3.91
CA ASN A 44 16.37 5.78 5.26
C ASN A 44 14.95 5.21 5.20
N LEU A 45 14.67 4.10 5.87
CA LEU A 45 13.40 3.41 5.77
C LEU A 45 12.51 3.72 6.97
N LEU A 46 11.22 3.96 6.72
CA LEU A 46 10.17 4.07 7.73
C LEU A 46 9.06 3.05 7.40
N LEU A 47 8.93 2.02 8.21
CA LEU A 47 7.94 0.96 8.07
C LEU A 47 6.86 1.12 9.14
N ILE A 48 5.63 1.39 8.73
CA ILE A 48 4.54 1.73 9.65
C ILE A 48 3.54 0.57 9.74
N ASP A 49 3.16 0.21 10.97
CA ASP A 49 2.03 -0.68 11.22
C ASP A 49 0.75 0.18 11.32
N MET A 50 -0.19 -0.01 10.40
CA MET A 50 -1.48 0.71 10.47
C MET A 50 -2.28 0.30 11.71
N ARG A 51 -3.24 1.12 12.10
CA ARG A 51 -4.14 0.87 13.25
C ARG A 51 -4.64 -0.57 13.28
N ASP A 52 -4.64 -1.21 14.44
CA ASP A 52 -5.01 -2.60 14.72
C ASP A 52 -4.08 -3.67 14.09
N HIS A 53 -3.12 -3.27 13.26
CA HIS A 53 -2.17 -4.20 12.64
C HIS A 53 -0.84 -4.21 13.38
N GLY A 54 -0.07 -5.30 13.19
CA GLY A 54 1.27 -5.44 13.75
C GLY A 54 1.33 -5.14 15.24
N TYR A 55 2.10 -4.13 15.60
CA TYR A 55 2.24 -3.61 16.96
C TYR A 55 1.40 -2.37 17.25
N SER A 56 0.63 -1.85 16.29
CA SER A 56 -0.29 -0.72 16.45
C SER A 56 -1.62 -1.14 17.06
N LYS A 57 -1.56 -1.70 18.27
CA LYS A 57 -2.71 -2.21 18.99
C LYS A 57 -3.23 -1.19 20.03
N ASP A 58 -4.53 -1.28 20.28
CA ASP A 58 -5.21 -0.53 21.36
C ASP A 58 -5.01 0.99 21.31
N LEU A 59 -4.86 1.56 20.10
CA LEU A 59 -4.70 3.00 19.89
C LEU A 59 -5.93 3.79 20.32
N VAL A 60 -5.67 4.98 20.86
CA VAL A 60 -6.70 5.98 21.16
C VAL A 60 -6.64 7.13 20.14
N PRO A 61 -7.76 7.82 19.85
CA PRO A 61 -9.10 7.47 20.29
C PRO A 61 -9.61 6.16 19.67
N LYS A 62 -10.46 5.44 20.41
CA LYS A 62 -11.11 4.24 19.90
C LYS A 62 -12.32 4.64 19.06
N TYR A 63 -12.32 4.23 17.80
CA TYR A 63 -13.44 4.49 16.90
C TYR A 63 -14.35 3.26 16.79
N ARG A 64 -15.66 3.50 16.59
CA ARG A 64 -16.64 2.44 16.33
C ARG A 64 -16.52 1.89 14.90
N THR A 65 -16.18 2.78 13.96
CA THR A 65 -15.97 2.49 12.54
C THR A 65 -14.76 3.24 12.03
N TYR A 66 -14.14 2.76 10.95
CA TYR A 66 -13.05 3.46 10.27
C TYR A 66 -13.54 4.05 8.95
N ASN A 67 -12.91 5.15 8.56
CA ASN A 67 -12.89 5.72 7.22
C ASN A 67 -11.43 5.99 6.81
N PHE A 68 -11.22 6.31 5.54
CA PHE A 68 -9.86 6.56 5.05
C PHE A 68 -9.21 7.79 5.69
N ASP A 69 -9.99 8.77 6.14
CA ASP A 69 -9.45 9.98 6.78
C ASP A 69 -8.80 9.66 8.12
N ILE A 70 -9.47 8.85 8.97
CA ILE A 70 -8.92 8.40 10.26
C ILE A 70 -7.58 7.68 10.06
N ILE A 71 -7.52 6.76 9.08
CA ILE A 71 -6.29 5.98 8.82
C ILE A 71 -5.19 6.88 8.28
N THR A 72 -5.53 7.84 7.41
CA THR A 72 -4.58 8.81 6.86
C THR A 72 -4.03 9.74 7.94
N ASP A 73 -4.88 10.22 8.85
CA ASP A 73 -4.46 11.05 9.99
C ASP A 73 -3.52 10.33 10.95
N ASP A 74 -3.78 9.03 11.18
CA ASP A 74 -2.88 8.20 11.99
C ASP A 74 -1.48 8.10 11.34
N LEU A 75 -1.42 7.87 10.03
CA LEU A 75 -0.17 7.79 9.28
C LEU A 75 0.58 9.13 9.28
N LEU A 76 -0.12 10.24 9.01
CA LEU A 76 0.47 11.57 9.04
C LEU A 76 1.11 11.87 10.41
N ARG A 77 0.41 11.55 11.51
CA ARG A 77 0.99 11.72 12.85
C ARG A 77 2.25 10.89 13.08
N ALA A 78 2.29 9.67 12.55
CA ALA A 78 3.47 8.81 12.67
C ALA A 78 4.64 9.34 11.84
N ILE A 79 4.39 9.82 10.63
CA ILE A 79 5.38 10.41 9.74
C ILE A 79 5.94 11.70 10.34
N ASP A 80 5.06 12.58 10.85
CA ASP A 80 5.46 13.84 11.53
C ASP A 80 6.30 13.55 12.78
N HIS A 81 5.90 12.56 13.58
CA HIS A 81 6.66 12.15 14.77
C HIS A 81 8.05 11.57 14.42
N ALA A 82 8.17 10.91 13.28
CA ALA A 82 9.46 10.44 12.76
C ALA A 82 10.33 11.56 12.17
N GLY A 83 9.81 12.80 12.08
CA GLY A 83 10.52 13.95 11.53
C GLY A 83 10.71 13.92 10.02
N VAL A 84 9.92 13.13 9.29
CA VAL A 84 10.05 12.98 7.83
C VAL A 84 9.21 14.04 7.12
N THR A 85 9.86 14.91 6.36
CA THR A 85 9.20 15.99 5.62
C THR A 85 8.91 15.64 4.17
N THR A 86 9.82 14.92 3.50
CA THR A 86 9.68 14.44 2.12
C THR A 86 10.17 13.00 2.02
N ALA A 87 9.54 12.19 1.17
CA ALA A 87 9.90 10.79 1.00
C ALA A 87 9.46 10.20 -0.34
N HIS A 88 10.09 9.10 -0.72
CA HIS A 88 9.53 8.11 -1.62
C HIS A 88 8.55 7.23 -0.84
N PHE A 89 7.43 6.88 -1.45
CA PHE A 89 6.42 6.06 -0.80
C PHE A 89 6.22 4.75 -1.54
N ILE A 90 6.13 3.67 -0.80
CA ILE A 90 5.82 2.36 -1.35
C ILE A 90 4.61 1.76 -0.61
N ALA A 91 3.59 1.38 -1.35
CA ALA A 91 2.33 0.90 -0.80
C ALA A 91 1.85 -0.39 -1.46
N LEU A 92 1.23 -1.26 -0.66
CA LEU A 92 0.67 -2.53 -1.13
C LEU A 92 -0.85 -2.49 -1.08
N SER A 93 -1.52 -2.89 -2.19
CA SER A 93 -2.97 -3.16 -2.21
C SER A 93 -3.79 -2.00 -1.62
N LEU A 94 -4.58 -2.22 -0.55
CA LEU A 94 -5.33 -1.18 0.16
C LEU A 94 -4.46 0.02 0.56
N GLY A 95 -3.20 -0.20 0.88
CA GLY A 95 -2.23 0.85 1.18
C GLY A 95 -2.09 1.86 0.04
N SER A 96 -2.30 1.47 -1.22
CA SER A 96 -2.25 2.39 -2.37
C SER A 96 -3.37 3.44 -2.36
N ILE A 97 -4.54 3.11 -1.82
CA ILE A 97 -5.64 4.08 -1.65
C ILE A 97 -5.27 5.10 -0.56
N ILE A 98 -4.68 4.61 0.53
CA ILE A 98 -4.23 5.45 1.64
C ILE A 98 -3.09 6.36 1.18
N LEU A 99 -2.15 5.84 0.39
CA LEU A 99 -1.07 6.63 -0.21
C LEU A 99 -1.60 7.75 -1.12
N GLN A 100 -2.58 7.46 -1.97
CA GLN A 100 -3.22 8.48 -2.80
C GLN A 100 -3.92 9.55 -1.94
N LYS A 101 -4.50 9.15 -0.81
CA LYS A 101 -5.10 10.08 0.14
C LYS A 101 -4.06 10.95 0.87
N LEU A 102 -2.91 10.39 1.21
CA LEU A 102 -1.76 11.13 1.74
C LEU A 102 -1.28 12.17 0.72
N SER A 103 -1.12 11.77 -0.55
CA SER A 103 -0.72 12.66 -1.64
C SER A 103 -1.71 13.81 -1.87
N ASP A 104 -3.02 13.54 -1.78
CA ASP A 104 -4.06 14.57 -1.88
C ASP A 104 -3.97 15.60 -0.73
N ARG A 105 -3.60 15.16 0.47
CA ARG A 105 -3.50 16.04 1.65
C ARG A 105 -2.17 16.78 1.79
N ARG A 106 -1.07 16.14 1.43
CA ARG A 106 0.29 16.69 1.52
C ARG A 106 1.09 16.37 0.25
N PRO A 107 0.75 17.00 -0.89
CA PRO A 107 1.42 16.71 -2.15
C PRO A 107 2.92 17.01 -2.11
N GLY A 108 3.36 18.05 -1.40
CA GLY A 108 4.77 18.40 -1.25
C GLY A 108 5.62 17.38 -0.46
N MET A 109 4.99 16.41 0.22
CA MET A 109 5.70 15.33 0.90
C MET A 109 6.17 14.23 -0.08
N MET A 110 5.51 14.11 -1.25
CA MET A 110 5.65 12.98 -2.16
C MET A 110 6.79 13.23 -3.16
N LYS A 111 7.94 12.58 -3.01
CA LYS A 111 8.94 12.51 -4.09
C LYS A 111 8.45 11.59 -5.21
N THR A 112 8.11 10.37 -4.87
CA THR A 112 7.53 9.38 -5.79
C THR A 112 6.52 8.49 -5.07
N MET A 113 5.65 7.82 -5.83
CA MET A 113 4.71 6.82 -5.32
C MET A 113 4.90 5.48 -6.02
N ILE A 114 5.19 4.43 -5.28
CA ILE A 114 5.30 3.05 -5.79
C ILE A 114 4.09 2.26 -5.27
N MET A 115 3.28 1.70 -6.16
CA MET A 115 2.04 1.00 -5.82
C MET A 115 2.09 -0.45 -6.29
N CYS A 116 2.37 -1.36 -5.35
CA CYS A 116 2.40 -2.81 -5.59
C CYS A 116 0.99 -3.40 -5.46
N GLY A 117 0.50 -4.07 -6.50
CA GLY A 117 -0.87 -4.60 -6.51
C GLY A 117 -1.91 -3.51 -6.22
N GLY A 118 -1.70 -2.32 -6.77
CA GLY A 118 -2.47 -1.12 -6.43
C GLY A 118 -3.95 -1.22 -6.79
N VAL A 119 -4.80 -0.55 -6.02
CA VAL A 119 -6.26 -0.55 -6.16
C VAL A 119 -6.70 0.75 -6.84
N PHE A 120 -7.08 0.68 -8.12
CA PHE A 120 -7.46 1.85 -8.94
C PHE A 120 -8.90 1.83 -9.41
N LYS A 121 -9.59 0.71 -9.24
CA LYS A 121 -11.02 0.57 -9.57
C LYS A 121 -11.65 -0.40 -8.59
N ALA A 122 -12.89 -0.12 -8.23
CA ALA A 122 -13.71 -1.06 -7.50
C ALA A 122 -14.11 -2.21 -8.44
N ASP A 123 -13.57 -3.39 -8.22
CA ASP A 123 -13.98 -4.61 -8.90
C ASP A 123 -15.28 -5.14 -8.27
N TRP A 124 -16.19 -5.66 -9.09
CA TRP A 124 -17.48 -6.20 -8.61
C TRP A 124 -17.30 -7.36 -7.62
N ARG A 125 -16.22 -8.16 -7.77
CA ARG A 125 -15.91 -9.28 -6.88
C ARG A 125 -15.59 -8.77 -5.48
N ILE A 126 -14.77 -7.72 -5.39
CA ILE A 126 -14.42 -7.07 -4.11
C ILE A 126 -15.66 -6.41 -3.50
N SER A 127 -16.49 -5.76 -4.32
CA SER A 127 -17.75 -5.19 -3.87
C SER A 127 -18.69 -6.23 -3.29
N THR A 128 -18.94 -7.30 -4.05
CA THR A 128 -19.79 -8.41 -3.61
C THR A 128 -19.22 -9.05 -2.35
N PHE A 129 -17.92 -9.29 -2.32
CA PHE A 129 -17.25 -9.82 -1.14
C PHE A 129 -17.44 -8.90 0.09
N ALA A 130 -17.28 -7.59 -0.06
CA ALA A 130 -17.43 -6.65 1.06
C ALA A 130 -18.85 -6.63 1.63
N HIS A 131 -19.86 -6.59 0.76
CA HIS A 131 -21.27 -6.64 1.17
C HIS A 131 -21.64 -7.98 1.81
N PHE A 132 -21.30 -9.07 1.12
CA PHE A 132 -21.63 -10.42 1.58
C PHE A 132 -20.79 -10.84 2.78
N GLY A 133 -19.52 -10.44 2.82
CA GLY A 133 -18.62 -10.70 3.94
C GLY A 133 -19.11 -10.05 5.24
N LYS A 134 -19.68 -8.83 5.16
CA LYS A 134 -20.31 -8.20 6.31
C LYS A 134 -21.53 -8.99 6.79
N PHE A 135 -22.38 -9.44 5.89
CA PHE A 135 -23.52 -10.28 6.24
C PHE A 135 -23.07 -11.61 6.85
N LEU A 136 -22.11 -12.28 6.21
CA LEU A 136 -21.58 -13.55 6.70
C LEU A 136 -20.91 -13.42 8.08
N SER A 137 -20.35 -12.25 8.43
CA SER A 137 -19.68 -12.05 9.71
C SER A 137 -20.58 -12.24 10.94
N TYR A 138 -21.88 -12.26 10.74
CA TYR A 138 -22.84 -12.58 11.83
C TYR A 138 -22.99 -14.09 12.05
N PHE A 139 -22.59 -14.93 11.09
CA PHE A 139 -22.85 -16.39 11.10
C PHE A 139 -21.59 -17.25 11.08
N VAL A 140 -20.47 -16.70 10.54
CA VAL A 140 -19.23 -17.46 10.40
C VAL A 140 -18.04 -16.72 11.00
N PRO A 141 -17.03 -17.45 11.51
CA PRO A 141 -15.81 -16.85 12.01
C PRO A 141 -15.14 -15.97 10.95
N PHE A 142 -14.69 -14.76 11.34
CA PHE A 142 -14.04 -13.81 10.43
C PHE A 142 -12.86 -14.42 9.65
N ARG A 143 -12.21 -15.42 10.22
CA ARG A 143 -11.09 -16.15 9.58
C ARG A 143 -11.49 -16.80 8.27
N TRP A 144 -12.68 -17.39 8.21
CA TRP A 144 -13.20 -18.00 6.99
C TRP A 144 -13.53 -16.96 5.91
N ILE A 145 -14.05 -15.83 6.35
CA ILE A 145 -14.31 -14.69 5.45
C ILE A 145 -13.00 -14.20 4.87
N TYR A 146 -11.98 -14.02 5.72
CA TYR A 146 -10.67 -13.57 5.29
C TYR A 146 -9.96 -14.59 4.37
N ASP A 147 -10.07 -15.89 4.68
CA ASP A 147 -9.55 -16.95 3.82
C ASP A 147 -10.23 -16.94 2.43
N GLY A 148 -11.54 -16.70 2.39
CA GLY A 148 -12.29 -16.50 1.14
C GLY A 148 -11.76 -15.31 0.33
N PHE A 149 -11.50 -14.19 1.00
CA PHE A 149 -10.89 -13.01 0.36
C PHE A 149 -9.51 -13.32 -0.23
N ILE A 150 -8.65 -13.98 0.55
CA ILE A 150 -7.32 -14.39 0.09
C ILE A 150 -7.41 -15.28 -1.16
N LEU A 151 -8.37 -16.21 -1.22
CA LEU A 151 -8.56 -17.09 -2.36
C LEU A 151 -9.11 -16.36 -3.60
N ILE A 152 -9.95 -15.33 -3.41
CA ILE A 152 -10.41 -14.47 -4.51
C ILE A 152 -9.22 -13.72 -5.14
N VAL A 153 -8.34 -13.16 -4.30
CA VAL A 153 -7.23 -12.34 -4.78
C VAL A 153 -6.06 -13.19 -5.27
N MET A 154 -5.82 -14.34 -4.66
CA MET A 154 -4.68 -15.23 -4.94
C MET A 154 -5.14 -16.69 -5.17
N PRO A 155 -5.86 -17.00 -6.27
CA PRO A 155 -6.48 -18.32 -6.45
C PRO A 155 -5.52 -19.41 -6.89
N ARG A 156 -4.38 -19.08 -7.52
CA ARG A 156 -3.51 -20.07 -8.17
C ARG A 156 -2.64 -20.84 -7.18
N ARG A 157 -2.18 -22.03 -7.58
CA ARG A 157 -1.33 -22.89 -6.73
C ARG A 157 0.01 -22.26 -6.38
N ASN A 158 0.64 -21.58 -7.34
CA ASN A 158 1.93 -20.87 -7.14
C ASN A 158 1.82 -19.70 -6.16
N HIS A 159 0.62 -19.18 -5.85
CA HIS A 159 0.41 -18.16 -4.82
C HIS A 159 0.38 -18.73 -3.38
N ALA A 160 0.61 -20.03 -3.20
CA ALA A 160 0.49 -20.67 -1.88
C ALA A 160 1.40 -20.06 -0.80
N PHE A 161 2.62 -19.67 -1.19
CA PHE A 161 3.55 -18.99 -0.27
C PHE A 161 2.99 -17.66 0.20
N SER A 162 2.55 -16.81 -0.72
CA SER A 162 1.97 -15.48 -0.44
C SER A 162 0.73 -15.59 0.43
N ARG A 163 -0.19 -16.52 0.11
CA ARG A 163 -1.37 -16.81 0.95
C ARG A 163 -0.99 -17.18 2.36
N LYS A 164 -0.01 -18.09 2.54
CA LYS A 164 0.45 -18.52 3.88
C LYS A 164 1.02 -17.37 4.70
N GLN A 165 1.85 -16.52 4.08
CA GLN A 165 2.45 -15.37 4.75
C GLN A 165 1.39 -14.35 5.16
N TYR A 166 0.48 -14.03 4.24
CA TYR A 166 -0.57 -13.05 4.48
C TYR A 166 -1.58 -13.52 5.53
N ARG A 167 -2.01 -14.79 5.45
CA ARG A 167 -2.86 -15.42 6.46
C ARG A 167 -2.24 -15.37 7.86
N LYS A 168 -0.95 -15.65 7.98
CA LYS A 168 -0.25 -15.60 9.28
C LYS A 168 -0.32 -14.22 9.93
N GLN A 169 -0.28 -13.16 9.15
CA GLN A 169 -0.37 -11.78 9.68
C GLN A 169 -1.80 -11.40 10.01
N SER A 170 -2.76 -11.69 9.13
CA SER A 170 -4.17 -11.36 9.33
C SER A 170 -4.81 -12.04 10.54
N LEU A 171 -4.32 -13.24 10.90
CA LEU A 171 -4.78 -13.96 12.10
C LEU A 171 -4.48 -13.21 13.41
N LYS A 172 -3.65 -12.17 13.39
CA LYS A 172 -3.39 -11.31 14.54
C LYS A 172 -4.46 -10.25 14.75
N LEU A 173 -5.35 -10.02 13.75
CA LEU A 173 -6.51 -9.13 13.90
C LEU A 173 -7.58 -9.79 14.77
N LYS A 174 -8.19 -9.01 15.66
CA LYS A 174 -9.38 -9.42 16.39
C LYS A 174 -10.62 -9.29 15.50
N PRO A 175 -11.69 -10.09 15.72
CA PRO A 175 -12.90 -10.00 14.89
C PRO A 175 -13.49 -8.59 14.79
N GLY A 176 -13.56 -7.86 15.91
CA GLY A 176 -14.06 -6.49 15.95
C GLY A 176 -13.18 -5.48 15.17
N GLU A 177 -11.85 -5.70 15.14
CA GLU A 177 -10.92 -4.90 14.36
C GLU A 177 -11.15 -5.15 12.87
N PHE A 178 -11.27 -6.41 12.46
CA PHE A 178 -11.58 -6.78 11.08
C PHE A 178 -12.87 -6.11 10.58
N LEU A 179 -13.94 -6.10 11.38
CA LEU A 179 -15.20 -5.47 11.02
C LEU A 179 -15.10 -3.96 10.84
N LYS A 180 -14.26 -3.29 11.63
CA LYS A 180 -13.98 -1.85 11.46
C LYS A 180 -13.27 -1.58 10.14
N TRP A 181 -12.29 -2.40 9.79
CA TRP A 181 -11.57 -2.31 8.52
C TRP A 181 -12.47 -2.66 7.31
N LEU A 182 -13.34 -3.65 7.46
CA LEU A 182 -14.34 -3.96 6.45
C LEU A 182 -15.31 -2.79 6.25
N GLY A 183 -15.52 -1.96 7.27
CA GLY A 183 -16.34 -0.74 7.20
C GLY A 183 -15.83 0.30 6.20
N LEU A 184 -14.54 0.30 5.86
CA LEU A 184 -13.94 1.20 4.85
C LEU A 184 -14.59 1.07 3.47
N TYR A 185 -15.22 -0.08 3.17
CA TYR A 185 -15.86 -0.30 1.89
C TYR A 185 -16.96 0.74 1.57
N LYS A 186 -17.55 1.38 2.58
CA LYS A 186 -18.60 2.40 2.39
C LYS A 186 -18.08 3.58 1.57
N ASP A 187 -16.85 4.03 1.85
CA ASP A 187 -16.22 5.16 1.18
C ASP A 187 -15.32 4.72 0.02
N PHE A 188 -15.04 3.41 -0.05
CA PHE A 188 -14.10 2.82 -0.99
C PHE A 188 -14.38 3.22 -2.45
N PHE A 189 -15.64 3.09 -2.89
CA PHE A 189 -16.02 3.37 -4.27
C PHE A 189 -15.85 4.83 -4.64
N SER A 190 -16.27 5.74 -3.74
CA SER A 190 -16.16 7.18 -3.96
C SER A 190 -14.69 7.63 -3.97
N VAL A 191 -13.89 7.12 -3.05
CA VAL A 191 -12.46 7.45 -2.92
C VAL A 191 -11.68 6.95 -4.13
N VAL A 192 -11.86 5.69 -4.52
CA VAL A 192 -11.16 5.12 -5.70
C VAL A 192 -11.57 5.82 -6.98
N ARG A 193 -12.88 6.14 -7.17
CA ARG A 193 -13.36 6.92 -8.32
C ARG A 193 -12.76 8.32 -8.34
N LYS A 194 -12.68 9.00 -7.20
CA LYS A 194 -12.04 10.32 -7.09
C LYS A 194 -10.60 10.23 -7.58
N PHE A 195 -9.78 9.35 -7.02
CA PHE A 195 -8.37 9.23 -7.37
C PHE A 195 -8.12 8.79 -8.80
N PHE A 196 -8.95 7.91 -9.34
CA PHE A 196 -8.87 7.54 -10.76
C PHE A 196 -9.06 8.74 -11.69
N ASN A 197 -9.85 9.75 -11.28
CA ASN A 197 -10.17 10.92 -12.10
C ASN A 197 -9.36 12.18 -11.75
N THR A 198 -8.75 12.23 -10.57
CA THR A 198 -7.89 13.36 -10.19
C THR A 198 -6.58 13.32 -10.97
N LYS A 199 -6.13 14.49 -11.46
CA LYS A 199 -4.86 14.61 -12.17
C LYS A 199 -3.72 14.16 -11.25
N LEU A 200 -2.91 13.23 -11.71
CA LEU A 200 -1.68 12.83 -11.04
C LEU A 200 -0.64 13.94 -11.19
N ILE A 201 0.07 14.25 -10.10
CA ILE A 201 1.13 15.28 -10.07
C ILE A 201 2.47 14.72 -9.61
N THR A 202 2.48 13.50 -9.05
CA THR A 202 3.67 12.85 -8.51
C THR A 202 4.08 11.68 -9.41
N PRO A 203 5.35 11.56 -9.80
CA PRO A 203 5.83 10.39 -10.53
C PRO A 203 5.49 9.10 -9.81
N SER A 204 4.91 8.15 -10.52
CA SER A 204 4.33 6.96 -9.92
C SER A 204 4.67 5.69 -10.69
N LEU A 205 5.15 4.69 -10.00
CA LEU A 205 5.38 3.34 -10.50
C LEU A 205 4.30 2.39 -10.00
N LEU A 206 3.63 1.70 -10.91
CA LEU A 206 2.72 0.62 -10.59
C LEU A 206 3.44 -0.71 -10.86
N VAL A 207 3.44 -1.61 -9.88
CA VAL A 207 4.03 -2.96 -10.05
C VAL A 207 2.96 -3.99 -9.77
N ASN A 208 2.55 -4.74 -10.79
CA ASN A 208 1.52 -5.77 -10.66
C ASN A 208 2.03 -7.11 -11.21
N GLY A 209 1.58 -8.21 -10.64
CA GLY A 209 1.80 -9.53 -11.23
C GLY A 209 0.87 -9.76 -12.42
N SER A 210 1.33 -10.48 -13.46
CA SER A 210 0.49 -10.84 -14.63
C SER A 210 -0.69 -11.75 -14.27
N GLN A 211 -0.64 -12.38 -13.10
CA GLN A 211 -1.69 -13.25 -12.57
C GLN A 211 -2.60 -12.54 -11.55
N ASP A 212 -2.44 -11.25 -11.33
CA ASP A 212 -3.33 -10.44 -10.50
C ASP A 212 -4.61 -10.08 -11.28
N HIS A 213 -5.51 -11.05 -11.40
CA HIS A 213 -6.72 -10.96 -12.21
C HIS A 213 -7.78 -9.99 -11.66
N VAL A 214 -7.60 -9.48 -10.43
CA VAL A 214 -8.52 -8.53 -9.81
C VAL A 214 -8.11 -7.08 -10.11
N PHE A 215 -6.82 -6.78 -10.02
CA PHE A 215 -6.36 -5.39 -10.02
C PHE A 215 -5.54 -4.98 -11.25
N LEU A 216 -4.96 -5.92 -12.00
CA LEU A 216 -4.07 -5.62 -13.13
C LEU A 216 -4.72 -4.76 -14.22
N ASP A 217 -5.96 -5.09 -14.64
CA ASP A 217 -6.64 -4.34 -15.69
C ASP A 217 -6.98 -2.90 -15.28
N ALA A 218 -7.25 -2.68 -14.00
CA ALA A 218 -7.44 -1.34 -13.47
C ALA A 218 -6.13 -0.57 -13.42
N ALA A 219 -5.02 -1.22 -13.06
CA ALA A 219 -3.68 -0.63 -13.07
C ALA A 219 -3.25 -0.20 -14.48
N LYS A 220 -3.48 -1.05 -15.50
CA LYS A 220 -3.24 -0.70 -16.92
C LYS A 220 -3.98 0.56 -17.34
N ARG A 221 -5.28 0.63 -17.02
CA ARG A 221 -6.10 1.82 -17.35
C ARG A 221 -5.65 3.07 -16.60
N TYR A 222 -5.24 2.93 -15.35
CA TYR A 222 -4.75 4.04 -14.55
C TYR A 222 -3.42 4.57 -15.12
N ALA A 223 -2.46 3.69 -15.40
CA ALA A 223 -1.18 4.07 -16.00
C ALA A 223 -1.38 4.79 -17.34
N ASN A 224 -2.19 4.22 -18.24
CA ASN A 224 -2.48 4.85 -19.54
C ASN A 224 -3.12 6.23 -19.40
N LYS A 225 -4.02 6.39 -18.44
CA LYS A 225 -4.71 7.68 -18.21
C LYS A 225 -3.78 8.76 -17.66
N HIS A 226 -2.79 8.38 -16.89
CA HIS A 226 -1.90 9.30 -16.19
C HIS A 226 -0.47 9.33 -16.75
N ALA A 227 -0.25 8.73 -17.93
CA ALA A 227 1.03 8.85 -18.63
C ALA A 227 1.36 10.33 -18.94
N PRO A 228 2.63 10.73 -18.89
CA PRO A 228 3.82 9.92 -18.61
C PRO A 228 4.16 9.78 -17.12
N LEU A 229 3.38 10.40 -16.20
CA LEU A 229 3.67 10.39 -14.76
C LEU A 229 3.41 9.04 -14.09
N ALA A 230 2.57 8.18 -14.68
CA ALA A 230 2.34 6.83 -14.18
C ALA A 230 2.91 5.80 -15.15
N GLU A 231 3.81 4.96 -14.65
CA GLU A 231 4.37 3.83 -15.37
C GLU A 231 3.87 2.52 -14.75
N LEU A 232 3.67 1.50 -15.58
CA LEU A 232 3.29 0.16 -15.13
C LEU A 232 4.33 -0.88 -15.55
N VAL A 233 4.84 -1.60 -14.57
CA VAL A 233 5.64 -2.81 -14.80
C VAL A 233 4.82 -4.04 -14.39
N VAL A 234 4.73 -5.02 -15.29
CA VAL A 234 4.02 -6.28 -15.05
C VAL A 234 5.03 -7.40 -14.81
N MET A 235 5.02 -7.98 -13.61
CA MET A 235 5.89 -9.11 -13.25
C MET A 235 5.26 -10.42 -13.73
N GLU A 236 5.87 -11.03 -14.74
CA GLU A 236 5.33 -12.23 -15.39
C GLU A 236 5.28 -13.44 -14.44
N GLY A 237 4.16 -14.17 -14.48
CA GLY A 237 3.94 -15.37 -13.67
C GLY A 237 3.68 -15.09 -12.16
N LYS A 238 3.62 -13.81 -11.73
CA LYS A 238 3.39 -13.43 -10.33
C LYS A 238 1.95 -12.99 -10.09
N GLY A 239 1.49 -13.13 -8.85
CA GLY A 239 0.16 -12.73 -8.40
C GLY A 239 0.13 -11.36 -7.74
N HIS A 240 -0.87 -11.17 -6.87
CA HIS A 240 -1.14 -9.90 -6.20
C HIS A 240 0.01 -9.43 -5.28
N LEU A 241 0.69 -10.34 -4.61
CA LEU A 241 1.82 -10.04 -3.71
C LEU A 241 3.16 -10.26 -4.43
N CYS A 242 3.34 -9.64 -5.59
CA CYS A 242 4.52 -9.83 -6.42
C CYS A 242 5.83 -9.45 -5.71
N ASN A 243 5.78 -8.52 -4.75
CA ASN A 243 6.91 -8.18 -3.88
C ASN A 243 7.37 -9.33 -2.97
N LEU A 244 6.50 -10.29 -2.65
CA LEU A 244 6.83 -11.49 -1.88
C LEU A 244 7.18 -12.67 -2.78
N GLU A 245 6.54 -12.76 -3.95
CA GLU A 245 6.67 -13.89 -4.87
C GLU A 245 7.99 -13.84 -5.64
N ASP A 246 8.50 -12.63 -5.91
CA ASP A 246 9.83 -12.43 -6.47
C ASP A 246 10.47 -11.15 -5.93
N ARG A 247 10.94 -11.24 -4.71
CA ARG A 247 11.52 -10.12 -3.97
C ARG A 247 12.72 -9.46 -4.66
N LYS A 248 13.58 -10.27 -5.32
CA LYS A 248 14.78 -9.73 -6.00
C LYS A 248 14.41 -8.92 -7.23
N MET A 249 13.52 -9.47 -8.05
CA MET A 249 13.04 -8.79 -9.24
C MET A 249 12.24 -7.53 -8.86
N PHE A 250 11.38 -7.60 -7.85
CA PHE A 250 10.62 -6.44 -7.35
C PHE A 250 11.56 -5.32 -6.89
N ASN A 251 12.53 -5.64 -6.01
CA ASN A 251 13.49 -4.65 -5.51
C ASN A 251 14.28 -4.00 -6.67
N LYS A 252 14.76 -4.82 -7.62
CA LYS A 252 15.48 -4.32 -8.79
C LYS A 252 14.62 -3.38 -9.64
N ILE A 253 13.37 -3.75 -9.97
CA ILE A 253 12.44 -2.90 -10.73
C ILE A 253 12.26 -1.54 -10.07
N VAL A 254 12.06 -1.53 -8.75
CA VAL A 254 11.81 -0.28 -8.02
C VAL A 254 13.07 0.58 -7.96
N LEU A 255 14.24 -0.01 -7.68
CA LEU A 255 15.50 0.73 -7.61
C LEU A 255 15.88 1.30 -8.99
N ASP A 256 15.85 0.49 -10.05
CA ASP A 256 16.15 0.95 -11.42
C ASP A 256 15.23 2.12 -11.85
N TRP A 257 13.95 2.06 -11.45
CA TRP A 257 13.00 3.11 -11.78
C TRP A 257 13.27 4.41 -10.97
N LEU A 258 13.63 4.28 -9.69
CA LEU A 258 13.97 5.43 -8.84
C LEU A 258 15.22 6.15 -9.35
N ASP A 259 16.27 5.41 -9.72
CA ASP A 259 17.50 5.97 -10.32
C ASP A 259 17.19 6.77 -11.59
N GLY A 260 16.23 6.28 -12.42
CA GLY A 260 15.76 6.99 -13.61
C GLY A 260 14.92 8.24 -13.29
N ALA A 261 14.07 8.17 -12.28
CA ALA A 261 13.20 9.28 -11.86
C ALA A 261 14.01 10.44 -11.25
N ASP A 262 15.03 10.14 -10.48
CA ASP A 262 15.93 11.15 -9.89
C ASP A 262 16.76 11.85 -10.97
N ALA A 263 17.19 11.14 -12.00
CA ALA A 263 17.89 11.71 -13.15
C ALA A 263 17.01 12.69 -13.97
N ILE A 264 15.69 12.45 -14.04
CA ILE A 264 14.74 13.35 -14.71
C ILE A 264 14.50 14.60 -13.84
N SER A 265 14.32 14.42 -12.54
CA SER A 265 14.08 15.51 -11.60
C SER A 265 15.28 16.47 -11.51
N SER A 266 16.51 15.96 -11.50
CA SER A 266 17.73 16.76 -11.46
C SER A 266 17.94 17.60 -12.74
N LYS A 267 17.57 17.06 -13.90
CA LYS A 267 17.62 17.82 -15.17
C LYS A 267 16.58 18.93 -15.25
N ALA A 268 15.39 18.72 -14.67
CA ALA A 268 14.34 19.71 -14.65
C ALA A 268 14.65 20.90 -13.73
N SER A 269 15.41 20.70 -12.65
CA SER A 269 15.85 21.78 -11.76
C SER A 269 16.93 22.68 -12.39
N VAL A 270 17.82 22.11 -13.21
CA VAL A 270 18.89 22.87 -13.89
C VAL A 270 18.36 23.78 -15.00
N VAL A 271 17.21 23.46 -15.61
CA VAL A 271 16.60 24.27 -16.70
C VAL A 271 15.81 25.46 -16.17
N ASN A 272 15.47 25.51 -14.88
CA ASN A 272 14.71 26.62 -14.29
C ASN A 272 15.58 27.69 -13.61
N ASP A 273 16.90 27.52 -13.59
CA ASP A 273 17.87 28.48 -13.01
C ASP A 273 18.58 29.35 -14.10
N ASP A 274 18.19 29.21 -15.36
CA ASP A 274 18.59 30.10 -16.49
C ASP A 274 17.40 30.97 -16.93
#